data_0e90b266876043974d9efca68be75160
#
_entry.id   0e90b266876043974d9efca68be75160
#
_cell.length_a   1.000
_cell.length_b   1.000
_cell.length_c   1.000
_cell.angle_alpha   90.00
_cell.angle_beta   90.00
_cell.angle_gamma   90.00
#
_symmetry.space_group_name_H-M   'P 1'
#
loop_
_entity.id
_entity.type
_entity.pdbx_description
1 polymer ?
#
loop_
_entity_poly.entity_id
_entity_poly.type
_entity_poly.pdbx_seq_one_letter_code
_entity_poly.pdbx_strand_id
1 'polypeptide(L)'
;MNLNEPSTALTTRWISWSFLLALMTVSLYAWSQEGEPPAVKHARIGERVTSYNGDLTITTINKKQNYDFHDSETLDKDICSPKSVNFHPDGTRYYVNALEGGATLVYDVKTGRKLKVISHHMSSGVGNLWNAPSPYYRFTHYPDGAKSAFWGKPVESTFSHGGRYLWVPYYRRSFDINAQDPSAIAIIDTRCDSIVRMMETGPLPKMIVCSNDNRLIAVTHWGNNTIGFIDIQGETPEQWHHLPPVAVDKELTLDFSLTEHVDRDKESGLKLRGTAFMPDDRYLFVGCMGGGGIAVIDVPNHTYLGKITGINNARHLVVDHGYLYASQNVSGIVARIPLDSITAAIERRQGRAIHVQGWQSCQVGRGARTIVISPSGNYLFAACNSVSEIYAVDTRTMTVIASITVDSYPVGLDLSKDGNLLIATSQGRQGQGGNAVNLFSVTYANSEIEAEQPAPNDQEQNQELTQTEEAHKSLLSSLQPWRYHILAIIIMLLALALGWYLHR
;
A
#
# COMPACT_ATOMS: atom_id res chain seq x y z
N MET A 1 74.53 -18.40 26.02
CA MET A 1 74.22 -19.45 25.08
C MET A 1 72.74 -19.21 24.57
N ASN A 2 72.68 -18.85 23.34
CA ASN A 2 71.48 -18.48 22.59
C ASN A 2 70.41 -19.55 22.60
N LEU A 3 69.15 -19.14 22.49
CA LEU A 3 68.25 -19.65 21.42
C LEU A 3 67.04 -18.72 21.20
N ASN A 4 66.86 -18.37 19.94
CA ASN A 4 65.85 -17.54 19.35
C ASN A 4 64.42 -18.06 19.58
N GLU A 5 63.49 -17.15 19.92
CA GLU A 5 62.03 -17.33 19.63
C GLU A 5 61.70 -16.60 18.34
N PRO A 6 60.95 -17.24 17.42
CA PRO A 6 60.51 -16.57 16.22
C PRO A 6 59.23 -15.77 16.51
N SER A 7 59.18 -14.57 15.95
CA SER A 7 58.13 -13.57 16.11
C SER A 7 56.76 -14.06 15.55
N THR A 8 55.83 -14.34 16.44
CA THR A 8 54.39 -14.61 16.13
C THR A 8 53.62 -13.33 15.78
N ALA A 9 54.26 -12.18 15.79
CA ALA A 9 53.56 -10.88 15.58
C ALA A 9 53.31 -10.51 14.11
N LEU A 10 54.00 -11.13 13.15
CA LEU A 10 53.80 -10.81 11.70
C LEU A 10 52.65 -11.60 11.08
N THR A 11 52.40 -12.83 11.53
CA THR A 11 51.37 -13.68 11.00
C THR A 11 49.94 -13.21 11.38
N THR A 12 49.76 -12.69 12.60
CA THR A 12 48.45 -12.14 13.04
C THR A 12 48.07 -10.86 12.34
N ARG A 13 48.99 -10.02 11.91
CA ARG A 13 48.70 -8.80 11.15
C ARG A 13 48.23 -9.10 9.72
N TRP A 14 48.78 -10.10 9.04
CA TRP A 14 48.38 -10.46 7.69
C TRP A 14 46.99 -11.12 7.66
N ILE A 15 46.63 -11.93 8.64
CA ILE A 15 45.30 -12.53 8.77
C ILE A 15 44.24 -11.45 9.01
N SER A 16 44.55 -10.42 9.82
CA SER A 16 43.67 -9.28 10.10
C SER A 16 43.40 -8.44 8.85
N TRP A 17 44.43 -8.19 8.02
CA TRP A 17 44.29 -7.42 6.79
C TRP A 17 43.55 -8.20 5.69
N SER A 18 43.73 -9.51 5.59
CA SER A 18 43.01 -10.35 4.65
C SER A 18 41.53 -10.46 5.01
N PHE A 19 41.19 -10.50 6.31
CA PHE A 19 39.81 -10.47 6.79
C PHE A 19 39.13 -9.12 6.56
N LEU A 20 39.87 -8.03 6.75
CA LEU A 20 39.35 -6.66 6.44
C LEU A 20 39.18 -6.46 4.94
N LEU A 21 40.05 -6.95 4.10
CA LEU A 21 39.91 -6.89 2.65
C LEU A 21 38.74 -7.74 2.16
N ALA A 22 38.53 -8.95 2.73
CA ALA A 22 37.40 -9.80 2.44
C ALA A 22 36.06 -9.17 2.90
N LEU A 23 36.03 -8.53 4.06
CA LEU A 23 34.87 -7.78 4.54
C LEU A 23 34.60 -6.54 3.69
N MET A 24 35.63 -5.82 3.23
CA MET A 24 35.46 -4.69 2.30
C MET A 24 35.00 -5.16 0.92
N THR A 25 35.48 -6.29 0.40
CA THR A 25 34.99 -6.82 -0.89
C THR A 25 33.58 -7.35 -0.80
N VAL A 26 33.19 -7.99 0.30
CA VAL A 26 31.81 -8.42 0.55
C VAL A 26 30.87 -7.20 0.72
N SER A 27 31.31 -6.15 1.41
CA SER A 27 30.51 -4.93 1.53
C SER A 27 30.45 -4.13 0.22
N LEU A 28 31.51 -4.09 -0.58
CA LEU A 28 31.51 -3.50 -1.91
C LEU A 28 30.65 -4.33 -2.88
N TYR A 29 30.63 -5.65 -2.75
CA TYR A 29 29.77 -6.53 -3.56
C TYR A 29 28.31 -6.44 -3.13
N ALA A 30 28.02 -6.29 -1.84
CA ALA A 30 26.68 -6.00 -1.34
C ALA A 30 26.20 -4.62 -1.79
N TRP A 31 27.09 -3.62 -1.84
CA TRP A 31 26.79 -2.29 -2.38
C TRP A 31 26.59 -2.27 -3.90
N SER A 32 27.30 -3.12 -4.65
CA SER A 32 27.11 -3.26 -6.11
C SER A 32 25.84 -4.04 -6.48
N GLN A 33 25.20 -4.71 -5.53
CA GLN A 33 23.91 -5.38 -5.71
C GLN A 33 22.72 -4.47 -5.36
N GLU A 34 22.94 -3.33 -4.72
CA GLU A 34 21.96 -2.25 -4.71
C GLU A 34 21.98 -1.64 -6.11
N GLY A 35 21.06 -2.08 -6.98
CA GLY A 35 20.87 -1.51 -8.31
C GLY A 35 20.81 0.00 -8.22
N GLU A 36 21.31 0.70 -9.24
CA GLU A 36 21.24 2.16 -9.31
C GLU A 36 19.90 2.67 -8.79
N PRO A 37 19.88 3.71 -7.94
CA PRO A 37 18.63 4.25 -7.42
C PRO A 37 17.73 4.56 -8.62
N PRO A 38 16.47 4.09 -8.62
CA PRO A 38 15.61 4.24 -9.77
C PRO A 38 15.54 5.72 -10.17
N ALA A 39 15.73 5.98 -11.46
CA ALA A 39 15.76 7.32 -12.01
C ALA A 39 14.51 8.11 -11.63
N VAL A 40 14.68 9.41 -11.37
CA VAL A 40 13.57 10.34 -11.18
C VAL A 40 12.77 10.40 -12.46
N LYS A 41 11.46 10.15 -12.40
CA LYS A 41 10.54 10.22 -13.54
C LYS A 41 9.56 11.37 -13.38
N HIS A 42 9.12 11.90 -14.51
CA HIS A 42 8.12 12.97 -14.61
C HIS A 42 7.08 12.59 -15.65
N ALA A 43 5.81 12.64 -15.28
CA ALA A 43 4.71 12.54 -16.24
C ALA A 43 4.72 13.73 -17.19
N ARG A 44 4.39 13.51 -18.46
CA ARG A 44 4.32 14.54 -19.49
C ARG A 44 2.90 14.67 -20.00
N ILE A 45 2.32 15.87 -19.94
CA ILE A 45 1.02 16.15 -20.53
C ILE A 45 1.09 15.85 -22.03
N GLY A 46 0.10 15.12 -22.54
CA GLY A 46 0.05 14.63 -23.94
C GLY A 46 0.73 13.28 -24.16
N GLU A 47 1.46 12.72 -23.18
CA GLU A 47 1.96 11.35 -23.29
C GLU A 47 0.80 10.37 -23.40
N ARG A 48 0.88 9.49 -24.41
CA ARG A 48 -0.19 8.56 -24.75
C ARG A 48 0.37 7.17 -24.95
N VAL A 49 -0.29 6.19 -24.36
CA VAL A 49 0.03 4.77 -24.53
C VAL A 49 -1.25 4.02 -24.88
N THR A 50 -1.18 3.22 -25.95
CA THR A 50 -2.26 2.30 -26.33
C THR A 50 -1.80 0.88 -26.01
N SER A 51 -2.70 0.06 -25.47
CA SER A 51 -2.45 -1.35 -25.20
C SER A 51 -2.06 -2.11 -26.48
N TYR A 52 -1.29 -3.18 -26.35
CA TYR A 52 -0.81 -3.95 -27.50
C TYR A 52 -1.94 -4.56 -28.35
N ASN A 53 -3.10 -4.81 -27.75
CA ASN A 53 -4.31 -5.32 -28.41
C ASN A 53 -5.21 -4.19 -28.95
N GLY A 54 -4.90 -2.93 -28.69
CA GLY A 54 -5.68 -1.77 -29.14
C GLY A 54 -6.92 -1.44 -28.28
N ASP A 55 -7.25 -2.25 -27.26
CA ASP A 55 -8.49 -2.13 -26.52
C ASP A 55 -8.53 -0.94 -25.54
N LEU A 56 -7.36 -0.49 -25.09
CA LEU A 56 -7.20 0.55 -24.08
C LEU A 56 -6.20 1.61 -24.52
N THR A 57 -6.53 2.88 -24.31
CA THR A 57 -5.58 3.99 -24.45
C THR A 57 -5.61 4.85 -23.18
N ILE A 58 -4.42 5.14 -22.63
CA ILE A 58 -4.22 6.04 -21.49
C ILE A 58 -3.47 7.27 -21.99
N THR A 59 -3.96 8.46 -21.66
CA THR A 59 -3.31 9.73 -22.04
C THR A 59 -3.20 10.63 -20.84
N THR A 60 -2.01 11.16 -20.54
CA THR A 60 -1.82 12.19 -19.51
C THR A 60 -2.44 13.49 -19.97
N ILE A 61 -3.51 13.95 -19.32
CA ILE A 61 -4.28 15.14 -19.72
C ILE A 61 -4.07 16.35 -18.83
N ASN A 62 -3.67 16.16 -17.58
CA ASN A 62 -3.41 17.24 -16.65
C ASN A 62 -2.38 16.82 -15.59
N LYS A 63 -1.72 17.82 -15.02
CA LYS A 63 -0.76 17.65 -13.93
C LYS A 63 -0.81 18.86 -13.00
N LYS A 64 -0.76 18.63 -11.70
CA LYS A 64 -0.55 19.66 -10.67
C LYS A 64 0.63 19.25 -9.82
N GLN A 65 1.53 20.21 -9.50
CA GLN A 65 2.73 19.95 -8.69
C GLN A 65 3.19 21.20 -7.96
N ASN A 66 3.94 21.05 -6.86
CA ASN A 66 4.31 22.20 -6.03
C ASN A 66 5.66 22.84 -6.39
N TYR A 67 6.39 22.34 -7.37
CA TYR A 67 7.75 22.80 -7.71
C TYR A 67 7.95 23.15 -9.18
N ASP A 68 6.90 23.20 -10.00
CA ASP A 68 7.01 23.68 -11.37
C ASP A 68 7.00 25.21 -11.39
N PHE A 69 8.18 25.80 -11.60
CA PHE A 69 8.35 27.24 -11.70
C PHE A 69 8.21 27.77 -13.13
N HIS A 70 8.08 26.89 -14.12
CA HIS A 70 8.01 27.24 -15.54
C HIS A 70 6.58 27.29 -16.07
N ASP A 71 5.65 26.59 -15.41
CA ASP A 71 4.25 26.53 -15.80
C ASP A 71 3.34 26.88 -14.61
N SER A 72 2.79 28.08 -14.62
CA SER A 72 1.88 28.56 -13.57
C SER A 72 0.55 27.80 -13.55
N GLU A 73 0.16 27.16 -14.65
CA GLU A 73 -1.08 26.38 -14.71
C GLU A 73 -0.96 25.04 -13.99
N THR A 74 0.24 24.48 -13.95
CA THR A 74 0.53 23.23 -13.23
C THR A 74 0.93 23.46 -11.78
N LEU A 75 1.38 24.68 -11.42
CA LEU A 75 1.87 24.97 -10.07
C LEU A 75 0.74 24.97 -9.02
N ASP A 76 0.87 24.12 -8.01
CA ASP A 76 0.05 24.14 -6.80
C ASP A 76 0.89 23.88 -5.55
N LYS A 77 1.16 24.94 -4.79
CA LYS A 77 2.04 24.95 -3.62
C LYS A 77 1.50 24.16 -2.42
N ASP A 78 0.19 23.86 -2.41
CA ASP A 78 -0.43 23.13 -1.30
C ASP A 78 -0.26 21.59 -1.44
N ILE A 79 0.18 21.11 -2.62
CA ILE A 79 0.51 19.71 -2.82
C ILE A 79 1.83 19.39 -2.12
N CYS A 80 1.75 18.91 -0.89
CA CYS A 80 2.90 18.55 -0.08
C CYS A 80 2.80 17.09 0.39
N SER A 81 3.62 16.23 -0.19
CA SER A 81 3.60 14.78 0.03
C SER A 81 2.19 14.17 -0.15
N PRO A 82 1.55 14.33 -1.33
CA PRO A 82 0.19 13.85 -1.56
C PRO A 82 0.14 12.34 -1.36
N LYS A 83 -0.90 11.85 -0.66
CA LYS A 83 -0.99 10.45 -0.23
C LYS A 83 -2.09 9.70 -0.95
N SER A 84 -3.33 9.90 -0.56
CA SER A 84 -4.49 9.34 -1.24
C SER A 84 -5.16 10.37 -2.13
N VAL A 85 -5.92 9.87 -3.07
CA VAL A 85 -6.84 10.65 -3.89
C VAL A 85 -8.11 9.84 -4.05
N ASN A 86 -9.27 10.52 -4.02
CA ASN A 86 -10.57 9.88 -4.23
C ASN A 86 -11.47 10.82 -5.05
N PHE A 87 -12.09 10.29 -6.09
CA PHE A 87 -13.20 10.98 -6.76
C PHE A 87 -14.42 10.99 -5.85
N HIS A 88 -15.08 12.13 -5.76
CA HIS A 88 -16.40 12.18 -5.14
C HIS A 88 -17.38 11.30 -5.95
N PRO A 89 -18.29 10.54 -5.30
CA PRO A 89 -19.20 9.64 -6.02
C PRO A 89 -20.11 10.31 -7.07
N ASP A 90 -20.34 11.64 -6.97
CA ASP A 90 -21.07 12.40 -7.98
C ASP A 90 -20.25 12.75 -9.24
N GLY A 91 -18.94 12.45 -9.24
CA GLY A 91 -18.04 12.70 -10.37
C GLY A 91 -17.63 14.16 -10.58
N THR A 92 -18.08 15.10 -9.73
CA THR A 92 -17.80 16.55 -9.92
C THR A 92 -16.49 17.02 -9.34
N ARG A 93 -16.01 16.37 -8.29
CA ARG A 93 -14.83 16.75 -7.52
C ARG A 93 -13.93 15.57 -7.21
N TYR A 94 -12.68 15.85 -6.88
CA TYR A 94 -11.77 14.88 -6.26
C TYR A 94 -11.03 15.50 -5.08
N TYR A 95 -10.69 14.66 -4.12
CA TYR A 95 -10.06 15.02 -2.86
C TYR A 95 -8.67 14.41 -2.79
N VAL A 96 -7.66 15.22 -2.44
CA VAL A 96 -6.26 14.81 -2.31
C VAL A 96 -5.79 15.07 -0.89
N ASN A 97 -5.33 14.03 -0.21
CA ASN A 97 -4.73 14.16 1.10
C ASN A 97 -3.24 14.54 0.98
N ALA A 98 -2.90 15.77 1.32
CA ALA A 98 -1.53 16.28 1.40
C ALA A 98 -0.96 15.97 2.79
N LEU A 99 -0.24 14.84 2.91
CA LEU A 99 0.23 14.26 4.16
C LEU A 99 1.08 15.25 4.99
N GLU A 100 2.15 15.77 4.40
CA GLU A 100 3.05 16.71 5.09
C GLU A 100 2.50 18.14 5.07
N GLY A 101 1.57 18.43 4.16
CA GLY A 101 0.85 19.70 4.14
C GLY A 101 -0.22 19.81 5.22
N GLY A 102 -0.60 18.69 5.86
CA GLY A 102 -1.65 18.69 6.88
C GLY A 102 -2.98 19.23 6.35
N ALA A 103 -3.34 18.88 5.12
CA ALA A 103 -4.54 19.37 4.45
C ALA A 103 -5.16 18.33 3.53
N THR A 104 -6.47 18.43 3.31
CA THR A 104 -7.18 17.80 2.20
C THR A 104 -7.52 18.86 1.16
N LEU A 105 -7.05 18.66 -0.07
CA LEU A 105 -7.26 19.58 -1.19
C LEU A 105 -8.44 19.11 -2.01
N VAL A 106 -9.33 20.01 -2.38
CA VAL A 106 -10.53 19.74 -3.18
C VAL A 106 -10.38 20.38 -4.55
N TYR A 107 -10.57 19.61 -5.59
CA TYR A 107 -10.48 20.06 -6.97
C TYR A 107 -11.75 19.75 -7.75
N ASP A 108 -12.08 20.63 -8.68
CA ASP A 108 -13.11 20.44 -9.68
C ASP A 108 -12.59 19.50 -10.79
N VAL A 109 -13.34 18.44 -11.10
CA VAL A 109 -12.92 17.43 -12.09
C VAL A 109 -12.85 18.04 -13.50
N LYS A 110 -13.84 18.86 -13.88
CA LYS A 110 -13.98 19.39 -15.24
C LYS A 110 -12.91 20.44 -15.57
N THR A 111 -12.62 21.32 -14.62
CA THR A 111 -11.69 22.45 -14.83
C THR A 111 -10.30 22.21 -14.28
N GLY A 112 -10.11 21.21 -13.43
CA GLY A 112 -8.86 20.97 -12.68
C GLY A 112 -8.53 22.08 -11.68
N ARG A 113 -9.47 23.03 -11.43
CA ARG A 113 -9.25 24.13 -10.51
C ARG A 113 -9.40 23.70 -9.06
N LYS A 114 -8.49 24.14 -8.18
CA LYS A 114 -8.63 23.94 -6.75
C LYS A 114 -9.79 24.77 -6.21
N LEU A 115 -10.72 24.09 -5.53
CA LEU A 115 -11.93 24.69 -4.93
C LEU A 115 -11.69 25.06 -3.47
N LYS A 116 -11.01 24.17 -2.71
CA LYS A 116 -10.85 24.32 -1.27
C LYS A 116 -9.53 23.72 -0.79
N VAL A 117 -9.02 24.25 0.31
CA VAL A 117 -8.01 23.65 1.16
C VAL A 117 -8.64 23.43 2.53
N ILE A 118 -8.79 22.20 2.94
CA ILE A 118 -9.34 21.81 4.25
C ILE A 118 -8.15 21.55 5.16
N SER A 119 -7.86 22.49 6.07
CA SER A 119 -6.74 22.37 6.99
C SER A 119 -7.04 21.35 8.09
N HIS A 120 -6.06 20.49 8.39
CA HIS A 120 -6.06 19.57 9.51
C HIS A 120 -5.23 20.09 10.70
N HIS A 121 -5.02 21.40 10.75
CA HIS A 121 -4.42 22.07 11.90
C HIS A 121 -5.51 22.31 12.96
N MET A 122 -5.44 21.54 14.03
CA MET A 122 -6.39 21.61 15.15
C MET A 122 -5.82 22.50 16.24
N SER A 123 -6.65 23.41 16.77
CA SER A 123 -6.34 24.25 17.92
C SER A 123 -7.20 23.87 19.12
N SER A 124 -6.93 24.42 20.28
CA SER A 124 -7.71 24.18 21.51
C SER A 124 -9.19 24.56 21.38
N GLY A 125 -9.55 25.43 20.43
CA GLY A 125 -10.93 25.82 20.15
C GLY A 125 -11.79 24.77 19.44
N VAL A 126 -11.24 23.66 18.96
CA VAL A 126 -11.98 22.59 18.24
C VAL A 126 -12.55 21.52 19.18
N GLY A 127 -12.56 21.75 20.47
CA GLY A 127 -13.09 20.78 21.45
C GLY A 127 -14.53 20.36 21.19
N ASN A 128 -15.35 21.21 20.58
CA ASN A 128 -16.72 20.91 20.18
C ASN A 128 -16.84 19.90 19.02
N LEU A 129 -15.78 19.63 18.28
CA LEU A 129 -15.75 18.63 17.22
C LEU A 129 -15.53 17.22 17.76
N TRP A 130 -15.09 17.08 19.00
CA TRP A 130 -14.90 15.82 19.67
C TRP A 130 -16.16 15.40 20.42
N ASN A 131 -16.61 14.16 20.18
CA ASN A 131 -17.57 13.52 21.08
C ASN A 131 -16.85 13.00 22.33
N ALA A 132 -17.60 12.32 23.20
CA ALA A 132 -17.00 11.62 24.34
C ALA A 132 -15.85 10.72 23.87
N PRO A 133 -14.71 10.72 24.57
CA PRO A 133 -13.57 9.86 24.22
C PRO A 133 -13.97 8.41 24.14
N SER A 134 -13.38 7.67 23.23
CA SER A 134 -13.59 6.23 23.14
C SER A 134 -13.01 5.51 24.36
N PRO A 135 -13.73 4.58 24.99
CA PRO A 135 -13.18 3.77 26.08
C PRO A 135 -12.06 2.83 25.62
N TYR A 136 -11.95 2.58 24.32
CA TYR A 136 -10.95 1.66 23.73
C TYR A 136 -9.62 2.32 23.41
N TYR A 137 -9.61 3.66 23.20
CA TYR A 137 -8.43 4.41 22.77
C TYR A 137 -8.05 5.42 23.84
N ARG A 138 -7.04 5.10 24.66
CA ARG A 138 -6.56 5.94 25.76
C ARG A 138 -5.15 6.41 25.52
N PHE A 139 -4.88 7.66 25.88
CA PHE A 139 -3.52 8.18 25.89
C PHE A 139 -2.72 7.54 27.04
N THR A 140 -1.50 7.08 26.73
CA THR A 140 -0.57 6.49 27.70
C THR A 140 0.69 7.34 27.87
N HIS A 141 1.09 8.07 26.83
CA HIS A 141 2.35 8.82 26.80
C HIS A 141 2.14 10.34 26.78
N TYR A 142 1.00 10.81 26.32
CA TYR A 142 0.71 12.23 26.16
C TYR A 142 -0.55 12.62 26.93
N PRO A 143 -0.57 13.82 27.55
CA PRO A 143 -1.74 14.27 28.31
C PRO A 143 -2.95 14.51 27.40
N ASP A 144 -4.14 14.35 27.96
CA ASP A 144 -5.40 14.53 27.23
C ASP A 144 -5.55 15.87 26.51
N GLY A 145 -4.93 16.92 26.99
CA GLY A 145 -4.93 18.23 26.35
C GLY A 145 -4.30 18.23 24.94
N ALA A 146 -3.36 17.31 24.66
CA ALA A 146 -2.72 17.20 23.37
C ALA A 146 -3.70 16.79 22.25
N LYS A 147 -4.80 16.11 22.59
CA LYS A 147 -5.77 15.64 21.59
C LYS A 147 -6.50 16.76 20.85
N SER A 148 -6.57 17.95 21.41
CA SER A 148 -7.29 19.11 20.84
C SER A 148 -6.40 20.12 20.15
N ALA A 149 -5.06 19.97 20.20
CA ALA A 149 -4.12 20.92 19.61
C ALA A 149 -2.98 20.18 18.93
N PHE A 150 -3.09 19.98 17.60
CA PHE A 150 -2.10 19.23 16.82
C PHE A 150 -2.25 19.51 15.32
N TRP A 151 -1.27 19.07 14.55
CA TRP A 151 -1.38 18.92 13.10
C TRP A 151 -1.65 17.46 12.78
N GLY A 152 -2.78 17.20 12.11
CA GLY A 152 -3.11 15.89 11.58
C GLY A 152 -2.36 15.65 10.27
N LYS A 153 -1.82 14.44 10.10
CA LYS A 153 -1.21 13.99 8.86
C LYS A 153 -2.18 13.06 8.11
N PRO A 154 -3.00 13.60 7.16
CA PRO A 154 -4.03 12.81 6.48
C PRO A 154 -3.40 11.73 5.60
N VAL A 155 -3.94 10.51 5.62
CA VAL A 155 -3.38 9.39 4.85
C VAL A 155 -4.30 8.89 3.75
N GLU A 156 -5.21 8.01 4.07
CA GLU A 156 -6.20 7.47 3.15
C GLU A 156 -7.55 8.13 3.42
N SER A 157 -8.54 7.84 2.60
CA SER A 157 -9.90 8.33 2.86
C SER A 157 -10.95 7.41 2.25
N THR A 158 -12.16 7.47 2.77
CA THR A 158 -13.33 6.78 2.24
C THR A 158 -14.56 7.65 2.38
N PHE A 159 -15.51 7.47 1.47
CA PHE A 159 -16.80 8.14 1.54
C PHE A 159 -17.84 7.28 2.25
N SER A 160 -18.82 7.93 2.86
CA SER A 160 -20.04 7.31 3.35
C SER A 160 -21.26 8.15 3.02
N HIS A 161 -22.46 7.60 3.24
CA HIS A 161 -23.75 8.29 3.03
C HIS A 161 -23.85 8.89 1.63
N GLY A 162 -23.54 8.07 0.59
CA GLY A 162 -23.63 8.50 -0.80
C GLY A 162 -22.64 9.61 -1.20
N GLY A 163 -21.53 9.73 -0.48
CA GLY A 163 -20.51 10.75 -0.71
C GLY A 163 -20.62 11.96 0.24
N ARG A 164 -21.70 12.04 1.05
CA ARG A 164 -21.90 13.18 1.94
C ARG A 164 -20.76 13.39 2.95
N TYR A 165 -20.16 12.31 3.44
CA TYR A 165 -19.09 12.39 4.41
C TYR A 165 -17.83 11.74 3.89
N LEU A 166 -16.72 12.46 3.98
CA LEU A 166 -15.37 11.96 3.73
C LEU A 166 -14.66 11.74 5.07
N TRP A 167 -14.22 10.51 5.28
CA TRP A 167 -13.50 10.08 6.47
C TRP A 167 -12.00 10.07 6.21
N VAL A 168 -11.24 10.82 7.04
CA VAL A 168 -9.80 11.03 6.84
C VAL A 168 -9.05 10.69 8.13
N PRO A 169 -8.45 9.50 8.25
CA PRO A 169 -7.62 9.15 9.37
C PRO A 169 -6.27 9.86 9.29
N TYR A 170 -5.72 10.22 10.43
CA TYR A 170 -4.39 10.82 10.55
C TYR A 170 -3.36 9.74 10.83
N TYR A 171 -2.40 9.58 9.93
CA TYR A 171 -1.24 8.73 10.09
C TYR A 171 -0.56 8.95 11.46
N ARG A 172 -0.39 10.22 11.82
CA ARG A 172 0.10 10.68 13.11
C ARG A 172 -0.53 12.02 13.46
N ARG A 173 -0.54 12.32 14.73
CA ARG A 173 -0.68 13.69 15.22
C ARG A 173 0.72 14.24 15.48
N SER A 174 0.94 15.56 15.28
CA SER A 174 2.28 16.17 15.28
C SER A 174 3.08 15.98 16.58
N PHE A 175 2.40 15.83 17.71
CA PHE A 175 3.05 15.61 19.00
C PHE A 175 3.54 14.16 19.19
N ASP A 176 3.00 13.20 18.45
CA ASP A 176 3.30 11.78 18.60
C ASP A 176 4.08 11.26 17.39
N ILE A 177 5.35 11.65 17.31
CA ILE A 177 6.22 11.33 16.16
C ILE A 177 6.52 9.84 16.02
N ASN A 178 6.45 9.09 17.11
CA ASN A 178 6.69 7.64 17.15
C ASN A 178 5.40 6.83 17.06
N ALA A 179 4.24 7.49 17.01
CA ALA A 179 2.91 6.88 16.92
C ALA A 179 2.66 5.84 18.02
N GLN A 180 3.01 6.21 19.26
CA GLN A 180 2.87 5.36 20.43
C GLN A 180 1.47 5.45 21.05
N ASP A 181 0.75 6.53 20.78
CA ASP A 181 -0.59 6.79 21.31
C ASP A 181 -1.67 6.74 20.21
N PRO A 182 -2.95 6.71 20.59
CA PRO A 182 -4.08 6.78 19.66
C PRO A 182 -3.97 7.98 18.71
N SER A 183 -4.43 7.81 17.49
CA SER A 183 -4.54 8.87 16.49
C SER A 183 -5.99 9.38 16.42
N ALA A 184 -6.35 10.04 15.34
CA ALA A 184 -7.67 10.61 15.13
C ALA A 184 -8.14 10.44 13.69
N ILE A 185 -9.46 10.58 13.49
CA ILE A 185 -10.14 10.62 12.20
C ILE A 185 -10.90 11.93 12.11
N ALA A 186 -10.69 12.69 11.03
CA ALA A 186 -11.55 13.82 10.69
C ALA A 186 -12.71 13.34 9.82
N ILE A 187 -13.89 13.86 10.07
CA ILE A 187 -15.10 13.64 9.26
C ILE A 187 -15.45 14.97 8.62
N ILE A 188 -15.41 15.00 7.29
CA ILE A 188 -15.66 16.17 6.46
C ILE A 188 -17.05 16.04 5.84
N ASP A 189 -17.94 17.02 6.04
CA ASP A 189 -19.18 17.14 5.25
C ASP A 189 -18.84 17.77 3.90
N THR A 190 -18.98 17.01 2.82
CA THR A 190 -18.61 17.40 1.46
C THR A 190 -19.53 18.46 0.86
N ARG A 191 -20.69 18.75 1.47
CA ARG A 191 -21.59 19.84 1.04
C ARG A 191 -21.01 21.20 1.35
N CYS A 192 -20.19 21.31 2.39
CA CYS A 192 -19.51 22.57 2.80
C CYS A 192 -17.97 22.44 2.80
N ASP A 193 -17.44 21.25 2.52
CA ASP A 193 -16.00 20.96 2.56
C ASP A 193 -15.36 21.42 3.88
N SER A 194 -15.94 20.98 5.00
CA SER A 194 -15.49 21.36 6.34
C SER A 194 -15.52 20.17 7.29
N ILE A 195 -14.56 20.14 8.22
CA ILE A 195 -14.53 19.12 9.28
C ILE A 195 -15.70 19.39 10.23
N VAL A 196 -16.59 18.42 10.38
CA VAL A 196 -17.79 18.51 11.23
C VAL A 196 -17.68 17.69 12.49
N ARG A 197 -16.79 16.69 12.52
CA ARG A 197 -16.54 15.87 13.70
C ARG A 197 -15.12 15.28 13.68
N MET A 198 -14.59 15.05 14.88
CA MET A 198 -13.36 14.30 15.13
C MET A 198 -13.67 13.07 15.98
N MET A 199 -13.05 11.94 15.67
CA MET A 199 -13.12 10.72 16.48
C MET A 199 -11.71 10.20 16.75
N GLU A 200 -11.49 9.62 17.92
CA GLU A 200 -10.26 8.89 18.20
C GLU A 200 -10.19 7.60 17.39
N THR A 201 -8.98 7.10 17.16
CA THR A 201 -8.73 5.79 16.54
C THR A 201 -7.43 5.21 17.08
N GLY A 202 -7.17 3.94 16.87
CA GLY A 202 -5.92 3.31 17.28
C GLY A 202 -4.65 3.94 16.65
N PRO A 203 -3.46 3.51 17.05
CA PRO A 203 -2.20 4.12 16.63
C PRO A 203 -1.87 3.78 15.19
N LEU A 204 -1.30 4.74 14.47
CA LEU A 204 -0.90 4.61 13.07
C LEU A 204 -2.00 4.02 12.17
N PRO A 205 -3.16 4.66 12.02
CA PRO A 205 -4.14 4.21 11.05
C PRO A 205 -3.54 4.31 9.64
N LYS A 206 -3.77 3.30 8.81
CA LYS A 206 -3.20 3.22 7.44
C LYS A 206 -4.23 3.08 6.34
N MET A 207 -5.37 2.48 6.63
CA MET A 207 -6.45 2.32 5.67
C MET A 207 -7.78 2.49 6.37
N ILE A 208 -8.77 2.99 5.64
CA ILE A 208 -10.13 3.20 6.10
C ILE A 208 -11.08 2.82 4.96
N VAL A 209 -12.14 2.10 5.26
CA VAL A 209 -13.17 1.71 4.29
C VAL A 209 -14.55 1.78 4.93
N CYS A 210 -15.55 2.08 4.11
CA CYS A 210 -16.96 2.00 4.44
C CYS A 210 -17.51 0.64 3.99
N SER A 211 -18.39 0.02 4.79
CA SER A 211 -19.15 -1.16 4.37
C SER A 211 -20.08 -0.85 3.20
N ASN A 212 -20.43 -1.86 2.39
CA ASN A 212 -21.27 -1.68 1.21
C ASN A 212 -22.69 -1.26 1.59
N ASP A 213 -23.20 -1.73 2.73
CA ASP A 213 -24.49 -1.34 3.29
C ASP A 213 -24.50 0.02 3.98
N ASN A 214 -23.33 0.67 4.03
CA ASN A 214 -23.12 2.00 4.60
C ASN A 214 -23.45 2.09 6.12
N ARG A 215 -23.21 0.99 6.88
CA ARG A 215 -23.46 0.92 8.33
C ARG A 215 -22.21 0.96 9.18
N LEU A 216 -21.05 0.61 8.59
CA LEU A 216 -19.80 0.50 9.32
C LEU A 216 -18.66 1.23 8.59
N ILE A 217 -17.78 1.83 9.40
CA ILE A 217 -16.43 2.20 8.98
C ILE A 217 -15.45 1.24 9.64
N ALA A 218 -14.52 0.68 8.87
CA ALA A 218 -13.40 -0.10 9.37
C ALA A 218 -12.09 0.64 9.15
N VAL A 219 -11.22 0.67 10.17
CA VAL A 219 -9.91 1.36 10.16
C VAL A 219 -8.84 0.39 10.61
N THR A 220 -7.81 0.20 9.79
CA THR A 220 -6.67 -0.64 10.17
C THR A 220 -5.61 0.15 10.92
N HIS A 221 -5.18 -0.36 12.05
CA HIS A 221 -4.12 0.21 12.88
C HIS A 221 -2.83 -0.59 12.70
N TRP A 222 -1.91 0.01 11.98
CA TRP A 222 -0.57 -0.54 11.78
C TRP A 222 0.23 -0.64 13.10
N GLY A 223 -0.03 0.30 14.01
CA GLY A 223 0.76 0.46 15.23
C GLY A 223 0.53 -0.62 16.29
N ASN A 224 -0.64 -1.27 16.32
CA ASN A 224 -0.95 -2.26 17.35
C ASN A 224 -1.62 -3.55 16.87
N ASN A 225 -1.69 -3.78 15.54
CA ASN A 225 -2.33 -4.94 14.92
C ASN A 225 -3.84 -5.05 15.19
N THR A 226 -4.56 -3.95 15.32
CA THR A 226 -6.01 -3.97 15.50
C THR A 226 -6.74 -3.36 14.31
N ILE A 227 -8.03 -3.67 14.22
CA ILE A 227 -8.98 -3.06 13.31
C ILE A 227 -10.04 -2.41 14.17
N GLY A 228 -10.18 -1.09 14.06
CA GLY A 228 -11.26 -0.35 14.69
C GLY A 228 -12.51 -0.37 13.83
N PHE A 229 -13.67 -0.45 14.47
CA PHE A 229 -14.96 -0.35 13.82
C PHE A 229 -15.76 0.81 14.40
N ILE A 230 -16.51 1.50 13.54
CA ILE A 230 -17.41 2.60 13.92
C ILE A 230 -18.76 2.29 13.31
N ASP A 231 -19.81 2.24 14.17
CA ASP A 231 -21.19 2.19 13.73
C ASP A 231 -21.60 3.58 13.24
N ILE A 232 -22.10 3.65 12.01
CA ILE A 232 -22.49 4.88 11.33
C ILE A 232 -23.95 4.87 10.88
N GLN A 233 -24.79 4.01 11.47
CA GLN A 233 -26.21 3.90 11.13
C GLN A 233 -27.03 5.13 11.57
N GLY A 234 -26.52 5.94 12.50
CA GLY A 234 -27.18 7.18 12.92
C GLY A 234 -27.25 8.21 11.78
N GLU A 235 -28.29 9.05 11.79
CA GLU A 235 -28.52 10.08 10.76
C GLU A 235 -27.50 11.20 10.78
N THR A 236 -26.88 11.46 11.94
CA THR A 236 -25.94 12.56 12.12
C THR A 236 -24.62 12.06 12.72
N PRO A 237 -23.51 12.78 12.47
CA PRO A 237 -22.21 12.38 12.97
C PRO A 237 -22.15 12.20 14.51
N GLU A 238 -22.95 12.92 15.27
CA GLU A 238 -22.99 12.85 16.74
C GLU A 238 -23.48 11.49 17.26
N GLN A 239 -24.26 10.78 16.48
CA GLN A 239 -24.84 9.48 16.84
C GLN A 239 -23.87 8.31 16.59
N TRP A 240 -22.84 8.50 15.77
CA TRP A 240 -21.90 7.44 15.42
C TRP A 240 -20.97 7.13 16.60
N HIS A 241 -20.66 5.87 16.78
CA HIS A 241 -19.90 5.42 17.94
C HIS A 241 -18.96 4.25 17.62
N HIS A 242 -17.92 4.12 18.42
CA HIS A 242 -16.98 3.02 18.29
C HIS A 242 -17.59 1.70 18.73
N LEU A 243 -17.31 0.64 17.97
CA LEU A 243 -17.47 -0.74 18.39
C LEU A 243 -16.12 -1.27 18.89
N PRO A 244 -16.10 -2.37 19.65
CA PRO A 244 -14.86 -2.99 20.12
C PRO A 244 -13.91 -3.29 18.96
N PRO A 245 -12.62 -2.94 19.06
CA PRO A 245 -11.65 -3.28 18.01
C PRO A 245 -11.38 -4.77 17.98
N VAL A 246 -11.01 -5.28 16.82
CA VAL A 246 -10.61 -6.68 16.60
C VAL A 246 -9.10 -6.77 16.42
N ALA A 247 -8.44 -7.57 17.25
CA ALA A 247 -7.02 -7.84 17.11
C ALA A 247 -6.75 -8.94 16.07
N VAL A 248 -5.75 -8.73 15.22
CA VAL A 248 -5.24 -9.74 14.28
C VAL A 248 -4.06 -10.45 14.92
N ASP A 249 -4.16 -11.75 15.11
CA ASP A 249 -3.24 -12.62 15.84
C ASP A 249 -3.05 -12.17 17.31
N LYS A 250 -2.41 -11.03 17.53
CA LYS A 250 -2.13 -10.47 18.85
C LYS A 250 -2.11 -8.95 18.78
N GLU A 251 -2.84 -8.32 19.69
CA GLU A 251 -2.70 -6.88 19.91
C GLU A 251 -1.35 -6.57 20.53
N LEU A 252 -0.68 -5.54 20.01
CA LEU A 252 0.58 -5.05 20.55
C LEU A 252 0.26 -4.04 21.67
N THR A 253 1.02 -4.11 22.77
CA THR A 253 0.90 -3.13 23.85
C THR A 253 1.30 -1.74 23.37
N LEU A 254 0.65 -0.71 23.92
CA LEU A 254 1.05 0.70 23.84
C LEU A 254 1.69 1.17 25.16
N ASP A 255 1.78 0.29 26.14
CA ASP A 255 2.29 0.61 27.47
C ASP A 255 3.84 0.49 27.48
N PHE A 256 4.48 1.59 27.11
CA PHE A 256 5.94 1.77 27.17
C PHE A 256 6.28 2.94 28.06
N SER A 257 7.44 2.92 28.68
CA SER A 257 7.96 4.12 29.32
C SER A 257 8.34 5.16 28.26
N LEU A 258 8.22 6.47 28.59
CA LEU A 258 8.66 7.56 27.69
C LEU A 258 10.18 7.53 27.39
N THR A 259 10.95 6.77 28.18
CA THR A 259 12.39 6.58 27.98
C THR A 259 12.72 5.49 26.97
N GLU A 260 11.75 4.61 26.63
CA GLU A 260 11.90 3.62 25.58
C GLU A 260 11.61 4.24 24.23
N HIS A 261 12.58 4.18 23.35
CA HIS A 261 12.42 4.66 21.97
C HIS A 261 11.80 3.57 21.10
N VAL A 262 10.47 3.57 21.00
CA VAL A 262 9.72 2.65 20.13
C VAL A 262 9.16 3.42 18.95
N ASP A 263 9.57 3.05 17.74
CA ASP A 263 9.02 3.60 16.49
C ASP A 263 8.01 2.60 15.92
N ARG A 264 6.73 2.88 16.10
CA ARG A 264 5.63 2.00 15.67
C ARG A 264 5.53 1.84 14.15
N ASP A 265 6.10 2.72 13.38
CA ASP A 265 6.14 2.54 11.93
C ASP A 265 7.09 1.40 11.53
N LYS A 266 8.15 1.19 12.29
CA LYS A 266 9.14 0.13 12.06
C LYS A 266 8.83 -1.15 12.83
N GLU A 267 8.35 -1.05 14.06
CA GLU A 267 8.25 -2.15 15.03
C GLU A 267 6.83 -2.72 15.20
N SER A 268 6.01 -2.60 14.18
CA SER A 268 4.57 -2.91 14.25
C SER A 268 4.19 -4.33 13.81
N GLY A 269 5.11 -5.25 13.68
CA GLY A 269 4.79 -6.68 13.42
C GLY A 269 4.04 -6.94 12.12
N LEU A 270 2.71 -7.13 12.18
CA LEU A 270 1.87 -7.52 11.02
C LEU A 270 1.72 -6.43 9.97
N LYS A 271 1.85 -5.16 10.36
CA LYS A 271 1.78 -4.04 9.41
C LYS A 271 0.49 -4.05 8.59
N LEU A 272 -0.66 -4.01 9.30
CA LEU A 272 -1.99 -4.03 8.70
C LEU A 272 -2.18 -2.85 7.73
N ARG A 273 -2.76 -3.14 6.53
CA ARG A 273 -2.90 -2.11 5.52
C ARG A 273 -4.16 -2.25 4.67
N GLY A 274 -4.02 -2.65 3.40
CA GLY A 274 -5.13 -2.71 2.45
C GLY A 274 -6.33 -3.44 3.03
N THR A 275 -7.53 -2.89 2.84
CA THR A 275 -8.74 -3.38 3.52
C THR A 275 -9.90 -3.29 2.55
N ALA A 276 -10.70 -4.35 2.47
CA ALA A 276 -11.89 -4.40 1.62
C ALA A 276 -12.96 -5.29 2.26
N PHE A 277 -14.21 -4.84 2.23
CA PHE A 277 -15.36 -5.66 2.60
C PHE A 277 -15.74 -6.63 1.48
N MET A 278 -16.25 -7.80 1.85
CA MET A 278 -16.97 -8.65 0.92
C MET A 278 -18.29 -7.97 0.47
N PRO A 279 -18.86 -8.27 -0.71
CA PRO A 279 -20.06 -7.58 -1.19
C PRO A 279 -21.27 -7.64 -0.27
N ASP A 280 -21.40 -8.69 0.53
CA ASP A 280 -22.47 -8.87 1.54
C ASP A 280 -22.08 -8.37 2.94
N ASP A 281 -20.93 -7.71 3.07
CA ASP A 281 -20.34 -7.20 4.31
C ASP A 281 -20.10 -8.25 5.39
N ARG A 282 -20.23 -9.55 5.08
CA ARG A 282 -20.01 -10.64 6.03
C ARG A 282 -18.54 -10.76 6.45
N TYR A 283 -17.62 -10.61 5.51
CA TYR A 283 -16.20 -10.68 5.80
C TYR A 283 -15.49 -9.37 5.43
N LEU A 284 -14.51 -9.00 6.25
CA LEU A 284 -13.56 -7.96 5.97
C LEU A 284 -12.18 -8.59 5.75
N PHE A 285 -11.55 -8.25 4.63
CA PHE A 285 -10.20 -8.66 4.28
C PHE A 285 -9.19 -7.58 4.63
N VAL A 286 -8.07 -7.94 5.27
CA VAL A 286 -7.03 -7.00 5.69
C VAL A 286 -5.65 -7.53 5.31
N GLY A 287 -4.93 -6.80 4.48
CA GLY A 287 -3.56 -7.14 4.05
C GLY A 287 -2.54 -7.01 5.18
N CYS A 288 -1.73 -8.04 5.39
CA CYS A 288 -0.65 -8.07 6.37
C CYS A 288 0.71 -7.91 5.65
N MET A 289 1.23 -6.68 5.56
CA MET A 289 2.49 -6.43 4.87
C MET A 289 3.70 -7.04 5.56
N GLY A 290 3.71 -7.06 6.89
CA GLY A 290 4.82 -7.58 7.69
C GLY A 290 4.73 -9.08 8.01
N GLY A 291 3.54 -9.57 8.31
CA GLY A 291 3.34 -10.96 8.75
C GLY A 291 2.93 -11.93 7.64
N GLY A 292 2.80 -11.44 6.40
CA GLY A 292 2.27 -12.21 5.26
C GLY A 292 0.79 -12.55 5.38
N GLY A 293 0.16 -12.84 4.24
CA GLY A 293 -1.24 -13.22 4.15
C GLY A 293 -2.22 -12.05 4.16
N ILE A 294 -3.50 -12.41 4.09
CA ILE A 294 -4.64 -11.50 4.20
C ILE A 294 -5.49 -11.98 5.37
N ALA A 295 -5.61 -11.18 6.40
CA ALA A 295 -6.46 -11.48 7.55
C ALA A 295 -7.93 -11.43 7.14
N VAL A 296 -8.73 -12.34 7.69
CA VAL A 296 -10.18 -12.45 7.47
C VAL A 296 -10.89 -12.21 8.79
N ILE A 297 -11.79 -11.24 8.78
CA ILE A 297 -12.63 -10.90 9.94
C ILE A 297 -14.08 -11.27 9.61
N ASP A 298 -14.73 -12.00 10.48
CA ASP A 298 -16.18 -12.18 10.50
C ASP A 298 -16.78 -10.93 11.12
N VAL A 299 -17.39 -10.09 10.29
CA VAL A 299 -17.87 -8.77 10.71
C VAL A 299 -19.04 -8.84 11.67
N PRO A 300 -20.10 -9.62 11.40
CA PRO A 300 -21.22 -9.75 12.33
C PRO A 300 -20.83 -10.26 13.73
N ASN A 301 -19.82 -11.13 13.79
CA ASN A 301 -19.37 -11.72 15.05
C ASN A 301 -18.17 -10.98 15.67
N HIS A 302 -17.68 -9.91 15.04
CA HIS A 302 -16.47 -9.19 15.47
C HIS A 302 -15.29 -10.12 15.81
N THR A 303 -15.05 -11.12 14.93
CA THR A 303 -14.09 -12.19 15.20
C THR A 303 -13.05 -12.33 14.10
N TYR A 304 -11.77 -12.37 14.49
CA TYR A 304 -10.68 -12.73 13.59
C TYR A 304 -10.67 -14.24 13.35
N LEU A 305 -10.84 -14.64 12.08
CA LEU A 305 -10.93 -16.05 11.67
C LEU A 305 -9.58 -16.69 11.37
N GLY A 306 -8.63 -15.93 10.82
CA GLY A 306 -7.35 -16.42 10.35
C GLY A 306 -6.83 -15.63 9.16
N LYS A 307 -5.80 -16.15 8.48
CA LYS A 307 -5.17 -15.51 7.31
C LYS A 307 -5.22 -16.40 6.07
N ILE A 308 -5.61 -15.83 4.94
CA ILE A 308 -5.37 -16.41 3.62
C ILE A 308 -3.85 -16.42 3.41
N THR A 309 -3.30 -17.61 3.16
CA THR A 309 -1.87 -17.85 3.00
C THR A 309 -1.46 -17.79 1.52
N GLY A 310 -0.15 -17.67 1.26
CA GLY A 310 0.40 -17.61 -0.10
C GLY A 310 0.54 -16.20 -0.69
N ILE A 311 -0.14 -15.21 -0.14
CA ILE A 311 -0.01 -13.80 -0.55
C ILE A 311 0.95 -13.10 0.40
N ASN A 312 2.07 -12.63 -0.11
CA ASN A 312 3.09 -11.96 0.70
C ASN A 312 3.06 -10.44 0.51
N ASN A 313 3.29 -9.70 1.60
CA ASN A 313 3.38 -8.24 1.55
C ASN A 313 2.16 -7.57 0.89
N ALA A 314 0.93 -8.06 1.21
CA ALA A 314 -0.32 -7.54 0.69
C ALA A 314 -0.48 -6.06 1.05
N ARG A 315 -0.51 -5.19 0.03
CA ARG A 315 -0.46 -3.74 0.21
C ARG A 315 -1.81 -3.05 0.07
N HIS A 316 -2.53 -3.33 -0.98
CA HIS A 316 -3.85 -2.80 -1.28
C HIS A 316 -4.77 -3.94 -1.68
N LEU A 317 -6.02 -3.85 -1.27
CA LEU A 317 -7.05 -4.84 -1.56
C LEU A 317 -8.22 -4.13 -2.23
N VAL A 318 -8.80 -4.78 -3.23
CA VAL A 318 -10.05 -4.38 -3.87
C VAL A 318 -10.90 -5.62 -4.04
N VAL A 319 -12.18 -5.54 -3.68
CA VAL A 319 -13.17 -6.58 -3.95
C VAL A 319 -14.08 -6.07 -5.06
N ASP A 320 -14.11 -6.76 -6.18
CA ASP A 320 -14.93 -6.38 -7.31
C ASP A 320 -15.22 -7.58 -8.21
N HIS A 321 -16.40 -7.59 -8.89
CA HIS A 321 -16.80 -8.58 -9.88
C HIS A 321 -16.53 -10.05 -9.47
N GLY A 322 -16.81 -10.40 -8.21
CA GLY A 322 -16.66 -11.76 -7.69
C GLY A 322 -15.22 -12.15 -7.29
N TYR A 323 -14.29 -11.22 -7.29
CA TYR A 323 -12.89 -11.47 -6.96
C TYR A 323 -12.36 -10.52 -5.88
N LEU A 324 -11.41 -11.01 -5.10
CA LEU A 324 -10.50 -10.21 -4.27
C LEU A 324 -9.19 -10.01 -5.03
N TYR A 325 -8.87 -8.76 -5.32
CA TYR A 325 -7.58 -8.37 -5.91
C TYR A 325 -6.63 -7.88 -4.81
N ALA A 326 -5.37 -8.30 -4.88
CA ALA A 326 -4.35 -7.92 -3.90
C ALA A 326 -3.04 -7.51 -4.58
N SER A 327 -2.56 -6.31 -4.32
CA SER A 327 -1.22 -5.91 -4.73
C SER A 327 -0.18 -6.39 -3.72
N GLN A 328 0.93 -6.96 -4.20
CA GLN A 328 2.09 -7.39 -3.42
C GLN A 328 3.26 -6.41 -3.70
N ASN A 329 3.54 -5.52 -2.78
CA ASN A 329 4.39 -4.35 -3.03
C ASN A 329 5.84 -4.73 -3.38
N VAL A 330 6.46 -5.61 -2.61
CA VAL A 330 7.88 -5.96 -2.80
C VAL A 330 8.11 -6.71 -4.11
N SER A 331 7.26 -7.72 -4.38
CA SER A 331 7.39 -8.55 -5.58
C SER A 331 6.89 -7.88 -6.85
N GLY A 332 6.03 -6.87 -6.74
CA GLY A 332 5.41 -6.23 -7.91
C GLY A 332 4.37 -7.11 -8.58
N ILE A 333 3.60 -7.87 -7.79
CA ILE A 333 2.57 -8.79 -8.27
C ILE A 333 1.19 -8.25 -7.91
N VAL A 334 0.21 -8.48 -8.79
CA VAL A 334 -1.21 -8.37 -8.50
C VAL A 334 -1.81 -9.76 -8.53
N ALA A 335 -2.47 -10.17 -7.45
CA ALA A 335 -3.20 -11.44 -7.36
C ALA A 335 -4.69 -11.21 -7.55
N ARG A 336 -5.40 -12.14 -8.19
CA ARG A 336 -6.85 -12.24 -8.34
C ARG A 336 -7.33 -13.53 -7.71
N ILE A 337 -8.23 -13.47 -6.73
CA ILE A 337 -8.66 -14.60 -5.92
C ILE A 337 -10.20 -14.69 -5.98
N PRO A 338 -10.81 -15.80 -6.45
CA PRO A 338 -12.26 -15.94 -6.48
C PRO A 338 -12.87 -15.88 -5.07
N LEU A 339 -13.92 -15.08 -4.88
CA LEU A 339 -14.60 -14.94 -3.57
C LEU A 339 -15.23 -16.26 -3.11
N ASP A 340 -15.80 -17.04 -4.03
CA ASP A 340 -16.38 -18.35 -3.73
C ASP A 340 -15.31 -19.33 -3.21
N SER A 341 -14.11 -19.29 -3.78
CA SER A 341 -12.97 -20.09 -3.31
C SER A 341 -12.53 -19.67 -1.91
N ILE A 342 -12.57 -18.37 -1.61
CA ILE A 342 -12.28 -17.85 -0.26
C ILE A 342 -13.34 -18.34 0.72
N THR A 343 -14.62 -18.19 0.41
CA THR A 343 -15.73 -18.61 1.27
C THR A 343 -15.65 -20.11 1.57
N ALA A 344 -15.46 -20.93 0.55
CA ALA A 344 -15.29 -22.38 0.71
C ALA A 344 -14.04 -22.75 1.53
N ALA A 345 -12.95 -21.99 1.42
CA ALA A 345 -11.74 -22.19 2.22
C ALA A 345 -11.95 -21.80 3.69
N ILE A 346 -12.71 -20.73 3.95
CA ILE A 346 -13.10 -20.30 5.30
C ILE A 346 -13.93 -21.39 5.98
N GLU A 347 -14.90 -21.96 5.30
CA GLU A 347 -15.77 -23.01 5.83
C GLU A 347 -15.01 -24.31 6.15
N ARG A 348 -14.04 -24.69 5.32
CA ARG A 348 -13.22 -25.90 5.49
C ARG A 348 -12.02 -25.72 6.42
N ARG A 349 -11.75 -24.48 6.90
CA ARG A 349 -10.53 -24.22 7.66
C ARG A 349 -10.40 -25.05 8.92
N GLN A 350 -9.19 -25.50 9.19
CA GLN A 350 -8.79 -26.09 10.46
C GLN A 350 -7.73 -25.18 11.09
N GLY A 351 -8.13 -24.39 12.09
CA GLY A 351 -7.27 -23.40 12.70
C GLY A 351 -7.26 -22.06 11.94
N ARG A 352 -6.14 -21.32 11.97
CA ARG A 352 -6.03 -19.94 11.46
C ARG A 352 -5.41 -19.80 10.06
N ALA A 353 -4.89 -20.86 9.48
CA ALA A 353 -4.41 -20.86 8.12
C ALA A 353 -5.57 -21.17 7.14
N ILE A 354 -5.85 -20.23 6.23
CA ILE A 354 -6.89 -20.36 5.20
C ILE A 354 -6.18 -20.58 3.88
N HIS A 355 -6.30 -21.78 3.33
CA HIS A 355 -5.68 -22.16 2.07
C HIS A 355 -6.68 -22.05 0.93
N VAL A 356 -6.54 -21.01 0.12
CA VAL A 356 -7.39 -20.78 -1.06
C VAL A 356 -6.72 -21.33 -2.30
N GLN A 357 -7.49 -22.00 -3.15
CA GLN A 357 -7.05 -22.54 -4.43
C GLN A 357 -7.67 -21.73 -5.59
N GLY A 358 -7.12 -21.89 -6.79
CA GLY A 358 -7.67 -21.28 -8.01
C GLY A 358 -7.44 -19.80 -8.13
N TRP A 359 -6.48 -19.21 -7.41
CA TRP A 359 -6.10 -17.83 -7.59
C TRP A 359 -5.02 -17.67 -8.67
N GLN A 360 -5.07 -16.54 -9.35
CA GLN A 360 -4.15 -16.19 -10.43
C GLN A 360 -3.34 -14.95 -10.06
N SER A 361 -2.24 -14.71 -10.74
CA SER A 361 -1.43 -13.51 -10.52
C SER A 361 -0.78 -13.01 -11.79
N CYS A 362 -0.50 -11.70 -11.80
CA CYS A 362 0.18 -11.00 -12.88
C CYS A 362 1.39 -10.26 -12.33
N GLN A 363 2.53 -10.37 -13.01
CA GLN A 363 3.71 -9.57 -12.73
C GLN A 363 3.51 -8.18 -13.32
N VAL A 364 3.45 -7.16 -12.45
CA VAL A 364 3.48 -5.74 -12.81
C VAL A 364 4.81 -5.12 -12.40
N GLY A 365 4.93 -3.81 -12.39
CA GLY A 365 6.14 -3.13 -11.93
C GLY A 365 6.41 -3.33 -10.43
N ARG A 366 7.70 -3.38 -10.04
CA ARG A 366 8.09 -3.42 -8.62
C ARG A 366 7.48 -2.24 -7.85
N GLY A 367 7.11 -2.51 -6.62
CA GLY A 367 6.44 -1.52 -5.80
C GLY A 367 4.94 -1.42 -6.09
N ALA A 368 4.28 -2.49 -6.56
CA ALA A 368 2.83 -2.53 -6.76
C ALA A 368 2.12 -2.07 -5.47
N ARG A 369 1.34 -1.00 -5.58
CA ARG A 369 0.81 -0.30 -4.41
C ARG A 369 -0.70 -0.21 -4.47
N THR A 370 -1.25 0.94 -4.83
CA THR A 370 -2.70 1.13 -4.97
C THR A 370 -3.15 0.57 -6.30
N ILE A 371 -4.24 -0.17 -6.28
CA ILE A 371 -4.88 -0.75 -7.46
C ILE A 371 -6.33 -0.30 -7.51
N VAL A 372 -6.85 -0.11 -8.72
CA VAL A 372 -8.27 0.20 -8.99
C VAL A 372 -8.75 -0.63 -10.16
N ILE A 373 -10.05 -0.92 -10.19
CA ILE A 373 -10.69 -1.75 -11.23
C ILE A 373 -11.60 -0.87 -12.09
N SER A 374 -11.65 -1.12 -13.40
CA SER A 374 -12.62 -0.46 -14.30
C SER A 374 -14.05 -0.86 -13.95
N PRO A 375 -15.06 -0.01 -14.27
CA PRO A 375 -16.46 -0.31 -14.00
C PRO A 375 -16.96 -1.63 -14.61
N SER A 376 -16.39 -2.04 -15.75
CA SER A 376 -16.68 -3.33 -16.38
C SER A 376 -16.05 -4.54 -15.66
N GLY A 377 -15.08 -4.31 -14.76
CA GLY A 377 -14.29 -5.37 -14.16
C GLY A 377 -13.14 -5.90 -15.05
N ASN A 378 -13.08 -5.50 -16.32
CA ASN A 378 -12.14 -6.08 -17.30
C ASN A 378 -10.73 -5.56 -17.21
N TYR A 379 -10.52 -4.38 -16.59
CA TYR A 379 -9.19 -3.76 -16.48
C TYR A 379 -8.87 -3.38 -15.05
N LEU A 380 -7.64 -3.68 -14.64
CA LEU A 380 -7.06 -3.25 -13.37
C LEU A 380 -5.91 -2.29 -13.65
N PHE A 381 -5.86 -1.17 -12.92
CA PHE A 381 -4.74 -0.25 -12.94
C PHE A 381 -3.95 -0.37 -11.64
N ALA A 382 -2.62 -0.48 -11.73
CA ALA A 382 -1.72 -0.63 -10.60
C ALA A 382 -0.65 0.46 -10.60
N ALA A 383 -0.63 1.29 -9.58
CA ALA A 383 0.45 2.24 -9.34
C ALA A 383 1.68 1.53 -8.78
N CYS A 384 2.80 1.57 -9.48
CA CYS A 384 4.03 0.87 -9.13
C CYS A 384 5.10 1.89 -8.70
N ASN A 385 5.24 2.10 -7.38
CA ASN A 385 6.03 3.19 -6.83
C ASN A 385 7.55 3.04 -7.03
N SER A 386 8.06 1.80 -7.16
CA SER A 386 9.49 1.59 -7.38
C SER A 386 9.94 1.90 -8.79
N VAL A 387 9.06 1.80 -9.78
CA VAL A 387 9.35 2.06 -11.19
C VAL A 387 8.72 3.36 -11.69
N SER A 388 7.83 3.99 -10.92
CA SER A 388 7.13 5.24 -11.25
C SER A 388 6.31 5.10 -12.54
N GLU A 389 5.47 4.08 -12.58
CA GLU A 389 4.57 3.77 -13.69
C GLU A 389 3.21 3.30 -13.16
N ILE A 390 2.18 3.46 -13.98
CA ILE A 390 0.89 2.82 -13.80
C ILE A 390 0.80 1.71 -14.86
N TYR A 391 0.54 0.49 -14.41
CA TYR A 391 0.34 -0.68 -15.25
C TYR A 391 -1.14 -0.93 -15.43
N ALA A 392 -1.57 -1.19 -16.67
CA ALA A 392 -2.89 -1.69 -16.99
C ALA A 392 -2.84 -3.20 -17.22
N VAL A 393 -3.70 -3.92 -16.54
CA VAL A 393 -3.81 -5.39 -16.58
C VAL A 393 -5.20 -5.76 -17.12
N ASP A 394 -5.27 -6.64 -18.11
CA ASP A 394 -6.51 -7.32 -18.47
C ASP A 394 -6.81 -8.36 -17.39
N THR A 395 -7.91 -8.18 -16.67
CA THR A 395 -8.27 -9.04 -15.54
C THR A 395 -8.71 -10.43 -15.99
N ARG A 396 -9.25 -10.58 -17.19
CA ARG A 396 -9.72 -11.86 -17.74
C ARG A 396 -8.56 -12.83 -17.94
N THR A 397 -7.44 -12.32 -18.44
CA THR A 397 -6.23 -13.10 -18.74
C THR A 397 -5.14 -12.93 -17.69
N MET A 398 -5.29 -11.99 -16.77
CA MET A 398 -4.26 -11.58 -15.80
C MET A 398 -2.92 -11.26 -16.47
N THR A 399 -2.95 -10.48 -17.56
CA THR A 399 -1.77 -10.04 -18.31
C THR A 399 -1.66 -8.52 -18.35
N VAL A 400 -0.42 -8.01 -18.28
CA VAL A 400 -0.16 -6.58 -18.51
C VAL A 400 -0.40 -6.25 -19.98
N ILE A 401 -1.20 -5.23 -20.25
CA ILE A 401 -1.52 -4.78 -21.61
C ILE A 401 -0.93 -3.42 -21.96
N ALA A 402 -0.62 -2.59 -20.98
CA ALA A 402 0.01 -1.29 -21.17
C ALA A 402 0.70 -0.82 -19.88
N SER A 403 1.62 0.15 -20.00
CA SER A 403 2.10 0.94 -18.86
C SER A 403 2.35 2.37 -19.29
N ILE A 404 2.11 3.34 -18.40
CA ILE A 404 2.34 4.75 -18.63
C ILE A 404 3.19 5.35 -17.51
N THR A 405 4.08 6.27 -17.86
CA THR A 405 4.92 6.99 -16.91
C THR A 405 4.07 7.91 -16.02
N VAL A 406 4.37 7.94 -14.73
CA VAL A 406 3.82 8.86 -13.75
C VAL A 406 4.96 9.55 -13.00
N ASP A 407 4.69 10.67 -12.32
CA ASP A 407 5.69 11.29 -11.47
C ASP A 407 6.21 10.32 -10.41
N SER A 408 7.44 10.54 -9.95
CA SER A 408 8.18 9.60 -9.11
C SER A 408 7.44 9.23 -7.83
N TYR A 409 7.51 7.95 -7.50
CA TYR A 409 6.94 7.37 -6.30
C TYR A 409 5.41 7.54 -6.18
N PRO A 410 4.62 7.02 -7.14
CA PRO A 410 3.16 7.06 -7.07
C PRO A 410 2.66 6.29 -5.85
N VAL A 411 1.65 6.85 -5.17
CA VAL A 411 1.17 6.32 -3.89
C VAL A 411 -0.34 6.18 -3.80
N GLY A 412 -1.10 7.12 -4.32
CA GLY A 412 -2.56 7.07 -4.45
C GLY A 412 -2.95 6.87 -5.90
N LEU A 413 -4.05 6.21 -6.12
CA LEU A 413 -4.66 5.96 -7.42
C LEU A 413 -6.16 5.84 -7.23
N ASP A 414 -6.93 6.48 -8.10
CA ASP A 414 -8.37 6.30 -8.15
C ASP A 414 -8.88 6.44 -9.58
N LEU A 415 -10.04 5.86 -9.85
CA LEU A 415 -10.69 5.85 -11.16
C LEU A 415 -12.09 6.45 -11.02
N SER A 416 -12.48 7.33 -11.96
CA SER A 416 -13.81 7.89 -11.99
C SER A 416 -14.87 6.81 -12.17
N LYS A 417 -16.09 7.08 -11.69
CA LYS A 417 -17.19 6.12 -11.72
C LYS A 417 -17.54 5.61 -13.14
N ASP A 418 -17.31 6.44 -14.17
CA ASP A 418 -17.49 6.08 -15.58
C ASP A 418 -16.25 5.41 -16.21
N GLY A 419 -15.17 5.24 -15.44
CA GLY A 419 -13.93 4.64 -15.89
C GLY A 419 -13.05 5.48 -16.81
N ASN A 420 -13.47 6.68 -17.18
CA ASN A 420 -12.79 7.48 -18.22
C ASN A 420 -11.70 8.40 -17.69
N LEU A 421 -11.61 8.60 -16.38
CA LEU A 421 -10.56 9.40 -15.75
C LEU A 421 -9.84 8.59 -14.67
N LEU A 422 -8.52 8.50 -14.82
CA LEU A 422 -7.63 7.89 -13.82
C LEU A 422 -6.79 9.00 -13.19
N ILE A 423 -6.64 9.00 -11.87
CA ILE A 423 -5.87 10.01 -11.13
C ILE A 423 -4.86 9.34 -10.23
N ALA A 424 -3.64 9.88 -10.20
CA ALA A 424 -2.55 9.39 -9.37
C ALA A 424 -1.89 10.50 -8.58
N THR A 425 -1.49 10.20 -7.33
CA THR A 425 -0.64 11.07 -6.52
C THR A 425 0.76 10.51 -6.44
N SER A 426 1.78 11.38 -6.48
CA SER A 426 3.19 11.02 -6.42
C SER A 426 3.92 11.82 -5.36
N GLN A 427 4.62 11.12 -4.44
CA GLN A 427 5.35 11.76 -3.33
C GLN A 427 6.77 12.17 -3.69
N GLY A 428 7.35 11.60 -4.74
CA GLY A 428 8.74 11.82 -5.13
C GLY A 428 9.74 10.89 -4.45
N ARG A 429 10.96 10.94 -4.94
CA ARG A 429 12.11 10.22 -4.39
C ARG A 429 13.11 11.22 -3.85
N GLN A 430 13.47 11.10 -2.58
CA GLN A 430 14.41 12.04 -1.96
C GLN A 430 14.06 13.52 -2.23
N GLY A 431 12.76 13.83 -2.20
CA GLY A 431 12.26 15.19 -2.48
C GLY A 431 12.23 15.59 -3.96
N GLN A 432 12.50 14.67 -4.91
CA GLN A 432 12.52 14.96 -6.34
C GLN A 432 11.44 14.19 -7.11
N GLY A 433 10.94 14.78 -8.20
CA GLY A 433 10.02 14.17 -9.16
C GLY A 433 8.66 13.78 -8.60
N GLY A 434 8.26 14.36 -7.48
CA GLY A 434 7.00 14.10 -6.81
C GLY A 434 6.26 15.36 -6.43
N ASN A 435 5.54 15.33 -5.30
CA ASN A 435 4.61 16.37 -4.90
C ASN A 435 3.66 16.75 -6.05
N ALA A 436 3.14 15.72 -6.72
CA ALA A 436 2.37 15.86 -7.94
C ALA A 436 1.06 15.06 -7.88
N VAL A 437 0.07 15.57 -8.60
CA VAL A 437 -1.19 14.91 -8.93
C VAL A 437 -1.29 14.87 -10.44
N ASN A 438 -1.39 13.66 -11.00
CA ASN A 438 -1.49 13.42 -12.44
C ASN A 438 -2.91 12.93 -12.78
N LEU A 439 -3.51 13.50 -13.80
CA LEU A 439 -4.81 13.11 -14.33
C LEU A 439 -4.62 12.54 -15.74
N PHE A 440 -5.23 11.39 -15.97
CA PHE A 440 -5.20 10.66 -17.24
C PHE A 440 -6.62 10.46 -17.76
N SER A 441 -6.80 10.61 -19.07
CA SER A 441 -7.97 10.05 -19.74
C SER A 441 -7.73 8.59 -20.07
N VAL A 442 -8.74 7.78 -19.88
CA VAL A 442 -8.78 6.37 -20.28
C VAL A 442 -9.87 6.20 -21.32
N THR A 443 -9.51 5.63 -22.46
CA THR A 443 -10.46 5.35 -23.56
C THR A 443 -10.44 3.86 -23.86
N TYR A 444 -11.60 3.27 -23.97
CA TYR A 444 -11.80 1.86 -24.31
C TYR A 444 -12.31 1.77 -25.76
N ALA A 445 -11.74 0.86 -26.57
CA ALA A 445 -12.07 0.73 -27.97
C ALA A 445 -13.52 0.19 -28.18
N ASN A 446 -14.00 -0.64 -27.26
CA ASN A 446 -15.29 -1.34 -27.35
C ASN A 446 -16.10 -1.21 -26.05
N SER A 447 -16.53 -0.01 -25.71
CA SER A 447 -17.27 0.25 -24.45
C SER A 447 -18.62 -0.50 -24.35
N GLU A 448 -19.24 -0.87 -25.47
CA GLU A 448 -20.51 -1.60 -25.49
C GLU A 448 -20.35 -3.13 -25.31
N ILE A 449 -19.16 -3.68 -25.53
CA ILE A 449 -18.89 -5.14 -25.41
C ILE A 449 -18.46 -5.51 -23.97
N GLU A 450 -18.01 -4.55 -23.16
CA GLU A 450 -17.49 -4.81 -21.80
C GLU A 450 -18.56 -5.35 -20.83
N ALA A 451 -19.84 -5.03 -21.02
CA ALA A 451 -20.89 -5.38 -20.06
C ALA A 451 -21.46 -6.81 -20.19
N GLU A 452 -21.15 -7.58 -21.24
CA GLU A 452 -21.86 -8.83 -21.55
C GLU A 452 -21.04 -10.13 -21.64
N GLN A 453 -19.70 -10.13 -21.43
CA GLN A 453 -18.94 -11.38 -21.53
C GLN A 453 -18.78 -12.09 -20.17
N PRO A 454 -19.28 -13.32 -20.00
CA PRO A 454 -18.99 -14.11 -18.81
C PRO A 454 -17.50 -14.49 -18.75
N ALA A 455 -16.97 -14.56 -17.53
CA ALA A 455 -15.59 -14.95 -17.27
C ALA A 455 -15.24 -16.29 -17.94
N PRO A 456 -14.02 -16.46 -18.51
CA PRO A 456 -13.60 -17.72 -19.12
C PRO A 456 -13.64 -18.87 -18.11
N ASN A 457 -13.98 -20.07 -18.59
CA ASN A 457 -14.16 -21.27 -17.77
C ASN A 457 -12.81 -21.72 -17.18
N ASP A 458 -12.68 -21.70 -15.84
CA ASP A 458 -11.44 -21.94 -15.07
C ASP A 458 -10.74 -23.28 -15.38
N GLN A 459 -11.40 -24.22 -16.07
CA GLN A 459 -10.81 -25.52 -16.39
C GLN A 459 -9.81 -25.51 -17.57
N GLU A 460 -10.00 -24.62 -18.56
CA GLU A 460 -9.07 -24.53 -19.70
C GLU A 460 -7.80 -23.72 -19.32
N GLN A 461 -7.94 -22.70 -18.47
CA GLN A 461 -6.78 -21.89 -18.02
C GLN A 461 -5.85 -22.65 -17.06
N ASN A 462 -6.37 -23.58 -16.27
CA ASN A 462 -5.53 -24.42 -15.38
C ASN A 462 -4.63 -25.39 -16.16
N GLN A 463 -4.99 -25.81 -17.37
CA GLN A 463 -4.13 -26.65 -18.22
C GLN A 463 -2.97 -25.86 -18.83
N GLU A 464 -3.22 -24.61 -19.25
CA GLU A 464 -2.19 -23.73 -19.83
C GLU A 464 -1.20 -23.22 -18.77
N LEU A 465 -1.67 -22.92 -17.54
CA LEU A 465 -0.82 -22.53 -16.40
C LEU A 465 0.06 -23.70 -15.92
N THR A 466 -0.46 -24.92 -15.91
CA THR A 466 0.32 -26.10 -15.53
C THR A 466 1.45 -26.36 -16.55
N GLN A 467 1.20 -26.18 -17.84
CA GLN A 467 2.21 -26.30 -18.89
C GLN A 467 3.27 -25.20 -18.81
N THR A 468 2.88 -23.96 -18.45
CA THR A 468 3.81 -22.83 -18.30
C THR A 468 4.68 -22.95 -17.04
N GLU A 469 4.11 -23.46 -15.93
CA GLU A 469 4.88 -23.76 -14.71
C GLU A 469 5.84 -24.93 -14.89
N GLU A 470 5.45 -25.98 -15.62
CA GLU A 470 6.36 -27.08 -15.96
C GLU A 470 7.48 -26.65 -16.89
N ALA A 471 7.22 -25.78 -17.88
CA ALA A 471 8.25 -25.19 -18.73
C ALA A 471 9.20 -24.28 -17.94
N HIS A 472 8.69 -23.49 -16.98
CA HIS A 472 9.52 -22.65 -16.11
C HIS A 472 10.35 -23.48 -15.11
N LYS A 473 9.81 -24.56 -14.56
CA LYS A 473 10.54 -25.52 -13.72
C LYS A 473 11.61 -26.27 -14.52
N SER A 474 11.32 -26.61 -15.77
CA SER A 474 12.28 -27.22 -16.70
C SER A 474 13.44 -26.27 -17.02
N LEU A 475 13.19 -24.98 -17.25
CA LEU A 475 14.22 -23.96 -17.47
C LEU A 475 15.07 -23.72 -16.23
N LEU A 476 14.46 -23.66 -15.04
CA LEU A 476 15.19 -23.51 -13.77
C LEU A 476 16.01 -24.75 -13.43
N SER A 477 15.55 -25.95 -13.76
CA SER A 477 16.29 -27.19 -13.57
C SER A 477 17.50 -27.32 -14.52
N SER A 478 17.43 -26.75 -15.72
CA SER A 478 18.55 -26.71 -16.67
C SER A 478 19.66 -25.73 -16.25
N LEU A 479 19.36 -24.75 -15.39
CA LEU A 479 20.33 -23.77 -14.86
C LEU A 479 20.98 -24.22 -13.53
N GLN A 480 20.42 -25.24 -12.85
CA GLN A 480 20.97 -25.76 -11.59
C GLN A 480 22.38 -26.38 -11.68
N PRO A 481 22.81 -27.06 -12.77
CA PRO A 481 24.16 -27.67 -12.80
C PRO A 481 25.29 -26.64 -12.68
N TRP A 482 25.12 -25.43 -13.24
CA TRP A 482 26.16 -24.41 -13.24
C TRP A 482 26.42 -23.77 -11.88
N ARG A 483 25.40 -23.64 -11.01
CA ARG A 483 25.57 -23.10 -9.65
C ARG A 483 26.44 -24.00 -8.77
N TYR A 484 26.28 -25.31 -8.87
CA TYR A 484 27.10 -26.25 -8.13
C TYR A 484 28.53 -26.33 -8.67
N HIS A 485 28.74 -26.19 -9.96
CA HIS A 485 30.07 -26.14 -10.55
C HIS A 485 30.84 -24.88 -10.16
N ILE A 486 30.19 -23.71 -10.12
CA ILE A 486 30.81 -22.48 -9.65
C ILE A 486 31.17 -22.59 -8.16
N LEU A 487 30.28 -23.14 -7.32
CA LEU A 487 30.54 -23.35 -5.91
C LEU A 487 31.69 -24.33 -5.68
N ALA A 488 31.74 -25.42 -6.44
CA ALA A 488 32.81 -26.41 -6.38
C ALA A 488 34.18 -25.80 -6.80
N ILE A 489 34.21 -24.95 -7.82
CA ILE A 489 35.42 -24.23 -8.26
C ILE A 489 35.89 -23.27 -7.14
N ILE A 490 34.99 -22.54 -6.51
CA ILE A 490 35.32 -21.63 -5.41
C ILE A 490 35.91 -22.40 -4.20
N ILE A 491 35.29 -23.52 -3.84
CA ILE A 491 35.76 -24.38 -2.74
C ILE A 491 37.15 -24.96 -3.08
N MET A 492 37.38 -25.39 -4.30
CA MET A 492 38.67 -25.91 -4.77
C MET A 492 39.76 -24.84 -4.76
N LEU A 493 39.46 -23.61 -5.18
CA LEU A 493 40.40 -22.50 -5.12
C LEU A 493 40.74 -22.10 -3.66
N LEU A 494 39.77 -22.14 -2.78
CA LEU A 494 40.01 -21.90 -1.34
C LEU A 494 40.84 -23.00 -0.70
N ALA A 495 40.63 -24.25 -1.04
CA ALA A 495 41.42 -25.38 -0.58
C ALA A 495 42.86 -25.32 -1.07
N LEU A 496 43.11 -24.93 -2.32
CA LEU A 496 44.43 -24.72 -2.90
C LEU A 496 45.17 -23.54 -2.22
N ALA A 497 44.46 -22.45 -1.96
CA ALA A 497 45.02 -21.29 -1.22
C ALA A 497 45.39 -21.66 0.21
N LEU A 498 44.56 -22.46 0.89
CA LEU A 498 44.82 -22.94 2.25
C LEU A 498 45.97 -23.93 2.28
N GLY A 499 46.08 -24.86 1.31
CA GLY A 499 47.18 -25.80 1.14
C GLY A 499 48.52 -25.10 0.91
N TRP A 500 48.51 -24.04 0.06
CA TRP A 500 49.71 -23.23 -0.16
C TRP A 500 50.13 -22.42 1.06
N TYR A 501 49.18 -21.98 1.89
CA TYR A 501 49.40 -21.26 3.12
C TYR A 501 49.96 -22.16 4.22
N LEU A 502 49.54 -23.43 4.31
CA LEU A 502 50.01 -24.39 5.31
C LEU A 502 51.37 -25.01 4.96
N HIS A 503 51.84 -24.88 3.70
CA HIS A 503 53.15 -25.41 3.25
C HIS A 503 54.24 -24.36 3.19
N ARG A 504 53.95 -23.13 3.60
CA ARG A 504 54.90 -22.05 3.86
C ARG A 504 55.04 -21.79 5.35
#